data_f458659bfc8d0fddae20a4c225ed15bc
#
_entry.id   f458659bfc8d0fddae20a4c225ed15bc
#
_cell.length_a   1.000
_cell.length_b   1.000
_cell.length_c   1.000
_cell.angle_alpha   90.00
_cell.angle_beta   90.00
_cell.angle_gamma   90.00
#
_symmetry.space_group_name_H-M   'P 1'
#
loop_
_entity.id
_entity.type
_entity.pdbx_description
1 polymer ?
#
loop_
_entity_poly.entity_id
_entity_poly.type
_entity_poly.pdbx_seq_one_letter_code
_entity_poly.pdbx_strand_id
1 'polypeptide(L)' 'MEYEISKISGEKYLLKDIVRVIDPKQQKLYIKHDVYPVDMYTTTDIDTKEIKLVMLFSRQESQPLYILWKNRELI' A
#
# COMPACT_ATOMS: atom_id res chain seq x y z
N MET A 1 -17.75 6.61 -10.47
CA MET A 1 -16.92 5.90 -9.48
C MET A 1 -15.73 5.28 -10.18
N GLU A 2 -14.52 5.64 -9.77
CA GLU A 2 -13.32 5.18 -10.45
C GLU A 2 -12.81 3.87 -9.87
N TYR A 3 -12.39 2.99 -10.76
CA TYR A 3 -11.78 1.73 -10.38
C TYR A 3 -10.60 1.42 -11.29
N GLU A 4 -9.73 0.55 -10.81
CA GLU A 4 -8.59 0.05 -11.56
C GLU A 4 -8.57 -1.47 -11.51
N ILE A 5 -7.76 -2.06 -12.38
CA ILE A 5 -7.57 -3.50 -12.40
C ILE A 5 -6.18 -3.79 -11.84
N SER A 6 -6.13 -4.66 -10.82
CA SER A 6 -4.89 -5.03 -10.18
C SER A 6 -3.93 -5.71 -11.17
N LYS A 7 -2.68 -5.27 -11.16
CA LYS A 7 -1.63 -5.87 -11.98
C LYS A 7 -1.19 -7.23 -11.45
N ILE A 8 -1.50 -7.52 -10.17
CA ILE A 8 -1.06 -8.77 -9.55
C ILE A 8 -2.15 -9.81 -9.45
N SER A 9 -3.43 -9.42 -9.40
CA SER A 9 -4.53 -10.39 -9.28
C SER A 9 -5.50 -10.36 -10.46
N GLY A 10 -5.50 -9.29 -11.23
CA GLY A 10 -6.47 -9.11 -12.31
C GLY A 10 -7.86 -8.71 -11.85
N GLU A 11 -8.06 -8.52 -10.54
CA GLU A 11 -9.33 -8.12 -9.99
C GLU A 11 -9.50 -6.62 -9.95
N LYS A 12 -10.75 -6.16 -10.00
CA LYS A 12 -11.08 -4.74 -9.89
C LYS A 12 -11.03 -4.28 -8.45
N TYR A 13 -10.60 -3.05 -8.25
CA TYR A 13 -10.71 -2.39 -6.95
C TYR A 13 -11.11 -0.93 -7.15
N LEU A 14 -11.79 -0.36 -6.15
CA LEU A 14 -12.21 1.04 -6.19
C LEU A 14 -11.12 1.92 -5.63
N LEU A 15 -10.76 2.97 -6.33
CA LEU A 15 -9.69 3.87 -5.89
C LEU A 15 -9.98 4.52 -4.54
N LYS A 16 -11.23 4.79 -4.23
CA LYS A 16 -11.62 5.39 -2.95
C LYS A 16 -11.37 4.46 -1.75
N ASP A 17 -11.29 3.15 -1.99
CA ASP A 17 -11.13 2.16 -0.94
C ASP A 17 -9.66 1.77 -0.72
N ILE A 18 -8.75 2.50 -1.32
CA ILE A 18 -7.33 2.16 -1.34
C ILE A 18 -6.51 3.23 -0.64
N VAL A 19 -5.48 2.81 0.08
CA VAL A 19 -4.46 3.70 0.62
C VAL A 19 -3.13 3.37 -0.05
N ARG A 20 -2.35 4.40 -0.31
CA ARG A 20 -1.07 4.29 -0.98
C ARG A 20 0.05 4.30 0.06
N VAL A 21 0.92 3.30 0.03
CA VAL A 21 2.02 3.17 0.98
C VAL A 21 3.33 3.07 0.21
N ILE A 22 4.25 3.98 0.51
CA ILE A 22 5.56 4.03 -0.14
C ILE A 22 6.68 3.68 0.83
N ASP A 23 6.48 3.89 2.13
CA ASP A 23 7.51 3.62 3.14
C ASP A 23 7.80 2.12 3.19
N PRO A 24 9.06 1.69 2.92
CA PRO A 24 9.39 0.26 2.88
C PRO A 24 9.17 -0.46 4.21
N LYS A 25 9.40 0.21 5.33
CA LYS A 25 9.19 -0.40 6.64
C LYS A 25 7.72 -0.65 6.89
N GLN A 26 6.87 0.33 6.54
CA GLN A 26 5.43 0.20 6.66
C GLN A 26 4.91 -0.94 5.78
N GLN A 27 5.39 -1.03 4.54
CA GLN A 27 5.03 -2.11 3.64
C GLN A 27 5.34 -3.47 4.24
N LYS A 28 6.55 -3.62 4.78
CA LYS A 28 6.99 -4.89 5.37
C LYS A 28 6.17 -5.26 6.59
N LEU A 29 5.85 -4.29 7.44
CA LEU A 29 5.07 -4.53 8.64
C LEU A 29 3.63 -4.91 8.33
N TYR A 30 3.03 -4.28 7.32
CA TYR A 30 1.69 -4.66 6.90
C TYR A 30 1.65 -6.11 6.44
N ILE A 31 2.60 -6.51 5.60
CA ILE A 31 2.68 -7.88 5.11
C ILE A 31 2.97 -8.86 6.26
N LYS A 32 3.82 -8.47 7.19
CA LYS A 32 4.11 -9.29 8.39
C LYS A 32 2.83 -9.59 9.17
N HIS A 33 1.88 -8.67 9.18
CA HIS A 33 0.61 -8.85 9.86
C HIS A 33 -0.51 -9.35 8.93
N ASP A 34 -0.11 -9.99 7.83
CA ASP A 34 -1.01 -10.65 6.88
C ASP A 34 -1.98 -9.70 6.15
N VAL A 35 -1.60 -8.43 6.03
CA VAL A 35 -2.32 -7.49 5.18
C VAL A 35 -1.49 -7.31 3.92
N TYR A 36 -2.02 -7.80 2.81
CA TYR A 36 -1.32 -7.82 1.53
C TYR A 36 -1.83 -6.75 0.59
N PRO A 37 -0.97 -6.23 -0.29
CA PRO A 37 -1.41 -5.20 -1.23
C PRO A 37 -2.39 -5.75 -2.26
N VAL A 38 -3.35 -4.93 -2.65
CA VAL A 38 -4.28 -5.29 -3.74
C VAL A 38 -3.65 -4.98 -5.09
N ASP A 39 -2.66 -4.11 -5.11
CA ASP A 39 -1.90 -3.79 -6.32
C ASP A 39 -0.54 -3.23 -5.92
N MET A 40 0.41 -3.22 -6.85
CA MET A 40 1.72 -2.62 -6.62
C MET A 40 2.33 -2.20 -7.95
N TYR A 41 3.15 -1.16 -7.89
CA TYR A 41 3.88 -0.66 -9.06
C TYR A 41 5.08 0.16 -8.58
N THR A 42 5.94 0.51 -9.52
CA THR A 42 7.09 1.37 -9.19
C THR A 42 6.86 2.79 -9.69
N THR A 43 7.48 3.74 -9.00
CA THR A 43 7.54 5.13 -9.44
C THR A 43 8.99 5.59 -9.30
N THR A 44 9.35 6.62 -10.05
CA THR A 44 10.71 7.18 -10.01
C THR A 44 10.67 8.55 -9.36
N ASP A 45 11.49 8.74 -8.34
CA ASP A 45 11.65 10.04 -7.70
C ASP A 45 12.36 10.98 -8.69
N ILE A 46 11.77 12.15 -8.94
CA ILE A 46 12.28 13.10 -9.92
C ILE A 46 13.64 13.66 -9.50
N ASP A 47 13.81 13.90 -8.21
CA ASP A 47 15.01 14.54 -7.68
C ASP A 47 16.19 13.59 -7.54
N THR A 48 15.96 12.41 -6.95
CA THR A 48 17.02 11.45 -6.66
C THR A 48 17.21 10.39 -7.73
N LYS A 49 16.22 10.25 -8.64
CA LYS A 49 16.18 9.20 -9.67
C LYS A 49 16.05 7.79 -9.09
N GLU A 50 15.70 7.68 -7.81
CA GLU A 50 15.47 6.39 -7.19
C GLU A 50 14.16 5.78 -7.65
N ILE A 51 14.16 4.47 -7.84
CA ILE A 51 12.95 3.71 -8.11
C ILE A 51 12.34 3.31 -6.77
N LYS A 52 11.08 3.68 -6.54
CA LYS A 52 10.39 3.37 -5.31
C LYS A 52 9.23 2.43 -5.57
N LEU A 53 9.04 1.47 -4.69
CA LEU A 53 7.91 0.54 -4.77
C LEU A 53 6.70 1.16 -4.08
N VAL A 54 5.59 1.23 -4.82
CA VAL A 54 4.32 1.71 -4.29
C VAL A 54 3.41 0.51 -4.09
N MET A 55 2.87 0.37 -2.89
CA MET A 55 1.87 -0.67 -2.59
C MET A 55 0.54 -0.01 -2.28
N LEU A 56 -0.52 -0.56 -2.84
CA LEU A 56 -1.88 -0.11 -2.58
C LEU A 56 -2.57 -1.15 -1.70
N PHE A 57 -3.02 -0.71 -0.54
CA PHE A 57 -3.69 -1.60 0.43
C PHE A 57 -5.16 -1.24 0.55
N SER A 58 -5.99 -2.22 0.87
CA SER A 58 -7.37 -1.96 1.23
C SER A 58 -7.40 -1.04 2.46
N ARG A 59 -8.11 0.08 2.34
CA ARG A 59 -8.25 1.02 3.45
C ARG A 59 -8.86 0.33 4.67
N GLN A 60 -9.88 -0.48 4.45
CA GLN A 60 -10.56 -1.18 5.54
C GLN A 60 -9.62 -2.17 6.24
N GLU A 61 -8.90 -2.98 5.48
CA GLU A 61 -8.02 -3.99 6.06
C GLU A 61 -6.79 -3.40 6.74
N SER A 62 -6.25 -2.31 6.20
CA SER A 62 -5.04 -1.71 6.73
C SER A 62 -5.28 -0.71 7.86
N GLN A 63 -6.53 -0.28 8.07
CA GLN A 63 -6.84 0.77 9.05
C GLN A 63 -6.32 0.47 10.46
N PRO A 64 -6.53 -0.73 11.03
CA PRO A 64 -6.00 -1.03 12.36
C PRO A 64 -4.49 -0.93 12.43
N LEU A 65 -3.80 -1.38 11.38
CA LEU A 65 -2.33 -1.31 11.32
C LEU A 65 -1.85 0.12 11.14
N TYR A 66 -2.59 0.93 10.38
CA TYR A 66 -2.23 2.32 10.18
C TYR A 66 -2.26 3.09 11.50
N ILE A 67 -3.26 2.82 12.34
CA ILE A 67 -3.35 3.46 13.66
C ILE A 67 -2.12 3.13 14.51
N LEU A 68 -1.72 1.84 14.51
CA LEU A 68 -0.52 1.41 15.22
C LEU A 68 0.74 2.04 14.62
N TRP A 69 0.82 2.09 13.30
CA TRP A 69 1.96 2.68 12.59
C TRP A 69 2.16 4.14 12.96
N LYS A 70 1.09 4.93 12.90
CA LYS A 70 1.20 6.36 13.19
C LYS A 70 1.53 6.63 14.66
N ASN A 71 1.15 5.71 15.56
CA ASN A 71 1.47 5.79 16.99
C ASN A 71 2.82 5.14 17.32
N ARG A 72 3.55 4.66 16.31
CA ARG A 72 4.84 3.98 16.45
C ARG A 72 4.76 2.72 17.30
N GLU A 73 3.62 2.04 17.24
CA GLU A 73 3.37 0.81 17.99
C GLU A 73 3.36 -0.44 17.11
N LEU A 74 3.44 -0.26 15.79
CA LEU A 74 3.42 -1.39 14.85
C LEU A 74 4.82 -2.01 14.80
N ILE A 75 4.90 -3.30 15.13
CA ILE A 75 6.15 -4.06 15.16
C ILE A 75 5.99 -5.44 14.53
#